data_4b436a050d1789153c12759ed1973bc9
#
_entry.id   4b436a050d1789153c12759ed1973bc9
#
_cell.length_a   1.000
_cell.length_b   1.000
_cell.length_c   1.000
_cell.angle_alpha   90.00
_cell.angle_beta   90.00
_cell.angle_gamma   90.00
#
_symmetry.space_group_name_H-M   'P 1'
#
loop_
_entity.id
_entity.type
_entity.pdbx_description
1 polymer ?
#
loop_
_entity_poly.entity_id
_entity_poly.type
_entity_poly.pdbx_seq_one_letter_code
_entity_poly.pdbx_strand_id
1 'polypeptide(L)'
;TDGEKTIKVRPRDLVLVTIGSIVEDTAYGMDNTVPELKVNQPDPLTGSSWQLWKKLAEKSPDFGRPEKFCADVPSSTWESATLTCKPSPLTEKIKELAVNDPYSGKTVTGGVVTFTDSAWLMSMTVNRQPHFLDQPADVIVPWVYGLLMDKPGDYVKKPMPECTGEEILTELCYHLGLIDQVGDVIAATIVRSALMPYITAQFMPRAQGDRPWAVPTGSTNLACLGQFVETHNDVVFTLESSVRTARIGVYSLLGIKKQVPDIYPGQYDIRRLLRATRTLNNDEAFLGEGLLRRFLEGTYLENILPLGPDETPDDLKGTGMFEQQLTNLRGLVEGNHSLETAKGWLQGAINSLRKRD
;
A
#
# COMPACT_ATOMS: atom_id res chain seq x y z
N THR A 1 -18.90 20.48 28.02
CA THR A 1 -19.22 20.37 26.59
C THR A 1 -19.28 21.78 26.02
N ASP A 2 -18.16 22.26 25.47
CA ASP A 2 -18.10 23.51 24.76
C ASP A 2 -18.94 23.38 23.49
N GLY A 3 -19.96 24.22 23.33
CA GLY A 3 -20.83 24.21 22.16
C GLY A 3 -20.10 24.44 20.84
N GLU A 4 -20.85 24.49 19.75
CA GLU A 4 -20.32 24.69 18.40
C GLU A 4 -19.45 25.98 18.35
N LYS A 5 -18.19 25.82 17.91
CA LYS A 5 -17.23 26.93 17.78
C LYS A 5 -17.06 27.28 16.32
N THR A 6 -17.28 28.56 15.99
CA THR A 6 -17.02 29.07 14.64
C THR A 6 -15.67 29.76 14.58
N ILE A 7 -14.82 29.34 13.64
CA ILE A 7 -13.55 30.00 13.32
C ILE A 7 -13.73 30.81 12.04
N LYS A 8 -13.53 32.14 12.14
CA LYS A 8 -13.59 33.01 10.97
C LYS A 8 -12.27 32.92 10.18
N VAL A 9 -12.32 32.38 8.98
CA VAL A 9 -11.20 32.32 8.05
C VAL A 9 -11.15 33.63 7.25
N ARG A 10 -9.98 34.30 7.25
CA ARG A 10 -9.70 35.50 6.48
C ARG A 10 -9.07 35.13 5.14
N PRO A 11 -9.11 36.00 4.12
CA PRO A 11 -8.53 35.72 2.80
C PRO A 11 -7.02 35.33 2.82
N ARG A 12 -6.26 35.79 3.83
CA ARG A 12 -4.84 35.50 4.00
C ARG A 12 -4.55 34.26 4.87
N ASP A 13 -5.57 33.70 5.53
CA ASP A 13 -5.40 32.51 6.35
C ASP A 13 -5.43 31.29 5.43
N LEU A 14 -4.57 30.31 5.70
CA LEU A 14 -4.55 29.06 4.96
C LEU A 14 -5.29 27.97 5.74
N VAL A 15 -6.10 27.20 5.04
CA VAL A 15 -6.83 26.06 5.57
C VAL A 15 -6.33 24.80 4.89
N LEU A 16 -5.70 23.91 5.65
CA LEU A 16 -5.22 22.62 5.18
C LEU A 16 -6.06 21.53 5.85
N VAL A 17 -6.73 20.71 5.05
CA VAL A 17 -7.72 19.74 5.53
C VAL A 17 -7.33 18.33 5.09
N THR A 18 -7.18 17.42 6.03
CA THR A 18 -7.09 15.98 5.74
C THR A 18 -8.50 15.40 5.71
N ILE A 19 -8.85 14.74 4.61
CA ILE A 19 -10.18 14.16 4.36
C ILE A 19 -10.10 12.65 4.32
N GLY A 20 -11.13 11.99 4.87
CA GLY A 20 -11.17 10.54 5.01
C GLY A 20 -10.09 9.99 5.94
N SER A 21 -10.32 8.82 6.48
CA SER A 21 -9.34 8.15 7.35
C SER A 21 -9.53 6.65 7.27
N ILE A 22 -8.46 5.93 6.95
CA ILE A 22 -8.48 4.46 6.86
C ILE A 22 -8.53 3.78 8.23
N VAL A 23 -8.24 4.52 9.30
CA VAL A 23 -8.21 4.00 10.68
C VAL A 23 -9.35 4.54 11.55
N GLU A 24 -10.26 5.33 10.97
CA GLU A 24 -11.43 5.83 11.69
C GLU A 24 -12.34 4.66 12.07
N ASP A 25 -13.03 4.78 13.20
CA ASP A 25 -13.92 3.76 13.77
C ASP A 25 -13.25 2.39 14.04
N THR A 26 -11.92 2.32 14.15
CA THR A 26 -11.21 1.08 14.48
C THR A 26 -11.68 0.56 15.83
N ALA A 27 -12.11 -0.70 15.86
CA ALA A 27 -12.43 -1.43 17.08
C ALA A 27 -11.23 -2.27 17.54
N TYR A 28 -10.97 -2.27 18.83
CA TYR A 28 -9.85 -3.01 19.39
C TYR A 28 -10.31 -4.21 20.22
N GLY A 29 -9.69 -5.37 19.98
CA GLY A 29 -9.82 -6.56 20.79
C GLY A 29 -8.58 -6.78 21.67
N MET A 30 -8.72 -7.68 22.62
CA MET A 30 -7.67 -8.09 23.56
C MET A 30 -7.56 -9.61 23.59
N ASP A 31 -6.65 -10.12 24.41
CA ASP A 31 -6.44 -11.56 24.58
C ASP A 31 -7.76 -12.32 24.75
N ASN A 32 -8.68 -11.81 25.54
CA ASN A 32 -9.95 -12.44 25.89
C ASN A 32 -11.21 -11.66 25.47
N THR A 33 -11.05 -10.64 24.61
CA THR A 33 -12.20 -9.82 24.16
C THR A 33 -12.19 -9.67 22.64
N VAL A 34 -13.38 -9.76 22.06
CA VAL A 34 -13.65 -9.55 20.65
C VAL A 34 -13.76 -8.05 20.37
N PRO A 35 -13.23 -7.54 19.25
CA PRO A 35 -13.45 -6.14 18.85
C PRO A 35 -14.92 -5.89 18.51
N GLU A 36 -15.52 -4.85 19.10
CA GLU A 36 -16.90 -4.45 18.82
C GLU A 36 -16.94 -3.27 17.85
N LEU A 37 -17.22 -3.54 16.58
CA LEU A 37 -17.23 -2.51 15.55
C LEU A 37 -18.45 -1.59 15.67
N LYS A 38 -18.18 -0.27 15.75
CA LYS A 38 -19.21 0.79 15.79
C LYS A 38 -18.88 1.83 14.74
N VAL A 39 -19.42 1.67 13.53
CA VAL A 39 -19.19 2.59 12.42
C VAL A 39 -20.14 3.79 12.44
N ASN A 40 -19.71 4.89 11.82
CA ASN A 40 -20.43 6.16 11.72
C ASN A 40 -20.76 6.83 13.07
N GLN A 41 -19.98 6.54 14.09
CA GLN A 41 -20.06 7.23 15.38
C GLN A 41 -18.90 8.21 15.49
N PRO A 42 -19.11 9.52 15.27
CA PRO A 42 -18.03 10.49 15.38
C PRO A 42 -17.50 10.50 16.81
N ASP A 43 -16.18 10.44 16.95
CA ASP A 43 -15.55 10.68 18.24
C ASP A 43 -15.95 12.07 18.75
N PRO A 44 -16.46 12.19 19.98
CA PRO A 44 -16.88 13.48 20.55
C PRO A 44 -15.73 14.50 20.68
N LEU A 45 -14.48 14.03 20.73
CA LEU A 45 -13.30 14.88 20.90
C LEU A 45 -12.64 15.22 19.56
N THR A 46 -12.54 14.27 18.64
CA THR A 46 -11.80 14.44 17.38
C THR A 46 -12.69 14.59 16.15
N GLY A 47 -13.97 14.28 16.28
CA GLY A 47 -14.91 14.28 15.16
C GLY A 47 -14.69 13.11 14.21
N SER A 48 -15.08 13.29 12.94
CA SER A 48 -14.95 12.28 11.88
C SER A 48 -14.43 12.93 10.60
N SER A 49 -13.34 12.39 10.05
CA SER A 49 -12.80 12.81 8.76
C SER A 49 -13.72 12.47 7.60
N TRP A 50 -14.45 11.36 7.69
CA TRP A 50 -15.46 10.96 6.71
C TRP A 50 -16.66 11.90 6.71
N GLN A 51 -17.18 12.26 7.88
CA GLN A 51 -18.28 13.21 7.99
C GLN A 51 -17.87 14.61 7.53
N LEU A 52 -16.64 15.04 7.85
CA LEU A 52 -16.11 16.30 7.35
C LEU A 52 -16.09 16.29 5.82
N TRP A 53 -15.58 15.22 5.20
CA TRP A 53 -15.55 15.12 3.75
C TRP A 53 -16.96 15.10 3.13
N LYS A 54 -17.90 14.34 3.69
CA LYS A 54 -19.31 14.35 3.26
C LYS A 54 -19.90 15.77 3.28
N LYS A 55 -19.72 16.51 4.38
CA LYS A 55 -20.19 17.90 4.49
C LYS A 55 -19.53 18.85 3.48
N LEU A 56 -18.27 18.62 3.12
CA LEU A 56 -17.61 19.40 2.07
C LEU A 56 -18.18 19.05 0.68
N ALA A 57 -18.41 17.77 0.40
CA ALA A 57 -18.98 17.29 -0.86
C ALA A 57 -20.43 17.80 -1.08
N GLU A 58 -21.22 17.95 0.00
CA GLU A 58 -22.54 18.58 -0.08
C GLU A 58 -22.47 20.05 -0.52
N LYS A 59 -21.35 20.74 -0.30
CA LYS A 59 -21.19 22.17 -0.64
C LYS A 59 -20.72 22.39 -2.07
N SER A 60 -19.90 21.50 -2.62
CA SER A 60 -19.40 21.59 -3.99
C SER A 60 -19.01 20.20 -4.52
N PRO A 61 -19.33 19.89 -5.77
CA PRO A 61 -18.88 18.68 -6.45
C PRO A 61 -17.36 18.59 -6.59
N ASP A 62 -16.63 19.70 -6.47
CA ASP A 62 -15.17 19.72 -6.49
C ASP A 62 -14.54 18.94 -5.33
N PHE A 63 -15.29 18.64 -4.29
CA PHE A 63 -14.86 17.78 -3.19
C PHE A 63 -15.09 16.30 -3.43
N GLY A 64 -15.59 15.90 -4.59
CA GLY A 64 -15.72 14.48 -4.98
C GLY A 64 -16.91 13.77 -4.34
N ARG A 65 -16.77 12.46 -4.20
CA ARG A 65 -17.84 11.54 -3.75
C ARG A 65 -17.37 10.59 -2.66
N PRO A 66 -17.31 11.01 -1.39
CA PRO A 66 -16.79 10.22 -0.26
C PRO A 66 -17.47 8.87 -0.10
N GLU A 67 -18.75 8.74 -0.45
CA GLU A 67 -19.52 7.50 -0.37
C GLU A 67 -18.92 6.36 -1.20
N LYS A 68 -18.20 6.65 -2.27
CA LYS A 68 -17.47 5.67 -3.07
C LYS A 68 -16.41 4.91 -2.26
N PHE A 69 -15.95 5.50 -1.18
CA PHE A 69 -14.85 5.00 -0.36
C PHE A 69 -15.33 4.46 0.99
N CYS A 70 -16.40 5.00 1.56
CA CYS A 70 -16.82 4.68 2.93
C CYS A 70 -18.23 4.07 3.06
N ALA A 71 -18.95 3.84 1.96
CA ALA A 71 -20.30 3.28 2.06
C ALA A 71 -20.33 1.74 2.18
N ASP A 72 -19.37 1.07 1.53
CA ASP A 72 -19.29 -0.41 1.56
C ASP A 72 -18.22 -0.86 2.57
N VAL A 73 -18.60 -0.80 3.85
CA VAL A 73 -17.75 -1.20 4.96
C VAL A 73 -17.30 -2.66 4.87
N PRO A 74 -18.17 -3.64 4.57
CA PRO A 74 -17.74 -5.04 4.47
C PRO A 74 -16.59 -5.24 3.45
N SER A 75 -16.62 -4.55 2.32
CA SER A 75 -15.59 -4.67 1.27
C SER A 75 -14.30 -3.94 1.60
N SER A 76 -14.29 -3.05 2.60
CA SER A 76 -13.11 -2.25 2.98
C SER A 76 -12.54 -2.59 4.35
N THR A 77 -13.10 -3.57 5.04
CA THR A 77 -12.70 -3.97 6.39
C THR A 77 -11.60 -5.01 6.37
N TRP A 78 -10.58 -4.82 7.20
CA TRP A 78 -9.63 -5.86 7.59
C TRP A 78 -9.53 -5.95 9.10
N GLU A 79 -9.05 -7.12 9.55
CA GLU A 79 -8.58 -7.28 10.91
C GLU A 79 -7.10 -7.65 10.94
N SER A 80 -6.39 -7.06 11.87
CA SER A 80 -5.01 -7.38 12.17
C SER A 80 -4.82 -7.57 13.66
N ALA A 81 -3.72 -8.21 14.07
CA ALA A 81 -3.32 -8.30 15.46
C ALA A 81 -1.83 -8.02 15.61
N THR A 82 -1.50 -7.23 16.61
CA THR A 82 -0.12 -7.05 17.09
C THR A 82 0.12 -8.02 18.24
N LEU A 83 1.17 -8.81 18.10
CA LEU A 83 1.59 -9.77 19.09
C LEU A 83 2.79 -9.21 19.86
N THR A 84 2.76 -9.27 21.19
CA THR A 84 3.92 -8.93 22.01
C THR A 84 4.41 -10.22 22.64
N CYS A 85 5.47 -10.79 22.09
CA CYS A 85 5.93 -12.14 22.38
C CYS A 85 7.19 -12.13 23.25
N LYS A 86 7.13 -12.75 24.42
CA LYS A 86 8.29 -13.20 25.17
C LYS A 86 8.85 -14.49 24.57
N PRO A 87 10.07 -14.93 24.95
CA PRO A 87 10.63 -16.20 24.49
C PRO A 87 9.64 -17.37 24.70
N SER A 88 9.35 -18.10 23.62
CA SER A 88 8.31 -19.13 23.58
C SER A 88 8.48 -20.00 22.32
N PRO A 89 7.75 -21.11 22.18
CA PRO A 89 7.76 -21.88 20.93
C PRO A 89 7.47 -21.03 19.68
N LEU A 90 6.64 -19.99 19.80
CA LEU A 90 6.37 -19.07 18.69
C LEU A 90 7.61 -18.28 18.26
N THR A 91 8.38 -17.75 19.23
CA THR A 91 9.60 -16.99 18.90
C THR A 91 10.67 -17.86 18.25
N GLU A 92 10.79 -19.13 18.68
CA GLU A 92 11.69 -20.08 18.02
C GLU A 92 11.22 -20.42 16.60
N LYS A 93 9.91 -20.59 16.39
CA LYS A 93 9.36 -20.82 15.06
C LYS A 93 9.56 -19.61 14.14
N ILE A 94 9.45 -18.41 14.65
CA ILE A 94 9.76 -17.20 13.89
C ILE A 94 11.23 -17.17 13.47
N LYS A 95 12.17 -17.60 14.32
CA LYS A 95 13.60 -17.71 13.94
C LYS A 95 13.82 -18.68 12.77
N GLU A 96 13.10 -19.81 12.74
CA GLU A 96 13.19 -20.78 11.63
C GLU A 96 12.71 -20.18 10.29
N LEU A 97 11.70 -19.31 10.32
CA LEU A 97 11.11 -18.68 9.15
C LEU A 97 11.82 -17.39 8.74
N ALA A 98 12.63 -16.82 9.62
CA ALA A 98 13.23 -15.51 9.45
C ALA A 98 14.46 -15.54 8.53
N VAL A 99 14.66 -14.46 7.78
CA VAL A 99 15.89 -14.23 7.01
C VAL A 99 17.08 -13.92 7.94
N ASN A 100 16.80 -13.25 9.07
CA ASN A 100 17.78 -12.98 10.12
C ASN A 100 17.16 -13.25 11.48
N ASP A 101 18.01 -13.59 12.46
CA ASP A 101 17.60 -13.73 13.86
C ASP A 101 16.82 -12.48 14.31
N PRO A 102 15.63 -12.63 14.92
CA PRO A 102 14.83 -11.49 15.41
C PRO A 102 15.56 -10.55 16.36
N TYR A 103 16.51 -11.06 17.11
CA TYR A 103 17.29 -10.28 18.10
C TYR A 103 18.57 -9.65 17.53
N SER A 104 18.85 -9.84 16.23
CA SER A 104 20.07 -9.33 15.58
C SER A 104 20.06 -7.83 15.27
N GLY A 105 18.93 -7.15 15.42
CA GLY A 105 18.76 -5.75 15.00
C GLY A 105 18.72 -5.56 13.48
N LYS A 106 18.55 -6.64 12.71
CA LYS A 106 18.36 -6.62 11.24
C LYS A 106 16.91 -6.86 10.88
N THR A 107 16.56 -6.73 9.60
CA THR A 107 15.25 -7.12 9.05
C THR A 107 15.01 -8.60 9.32
N VAL A 108 13.86 -8.93 9.90
CA VAL A 108 13.57 -10.30 10.36
C VAL A 108 12.99 -11.15 9.24
N THR A 109 11.73 -10.94 8.84
CA THR A 109 11.11 -11.76 7.78
C THR A 109 11.46 -11.31 6.37
N GLY A 110 12.04 -10.11 6.19
CA GLY A 110 12.36 -9.56 4.87
C GLY A 110 11.15 -9.16 4.03
N GLY A 111 9.97 -9.63 4.39
CA GLY A 111 8.68 -9.39 3.72
C GLY A 111 7.55 -10.03 4.52
N VAL A 112 6.40 -10.18 3.88
CA VAL A 112 5.22 -10.83 4.44
C VAL A 112 5.33 -12.34 4.23
N VAL A 113 5.09 -13.11 5.29
CA VAL A 113 4.94 -14.57 5.26
C VAL A 113 3.44 -14.87 5.20
N THR A 114 2.97 -15.40 4.08
CA THR A 114 1.55 -15.70 3.88
C THR A 114 1.30 -17.20 3.97
N PHE A 115 0.32 -17.58 4.77
CA PHE A 115 -0.15 -18.96 4.89
C PHE A 115 -1.21 -19.21 3.81
N THR A 116 -0.80 -19.76 2.68
CA THR A 116 -1.66 -19.91 1.49
C THR A 116 -2.83 -20.86 1.71
N ASP A 117 -2.70 -21.79 2.65
CA ASP A 117 -3.74 -22.76 3.00
C ASP A 117 -4.70 -22.23 4.08
N SER A 118 -4.46 -21.04 4.62
CA SER A 118 -5.32 -20.43 5.63
C SER A 118 -6.65 -19.97 5.01
N ALA A 119 -7.75 -20.38 5.59
CA ALA A 119 -9.09 -19.91 5.21
C ALA A 119 -9.23 -18.39 5.31
N TRP A 120 -8.56 -17.77 6.28
CA TRP A 120 -8.47 -16.30 6.42
C TRP A 120 -7.44 -15.67 5.48
N LEU A 121 -6.68 -16.45 4.72
CA LEU A 121 -5.48 -16.01 4.02
C LEU A 121 -4.58 -15.20 4.96
N MET A 122 -4.28 -15.80 6.12
CA MET A 122 -3.52 -15.17 7.19
C MET A 122 -2.09 -14.88 6.74
N SER A 123 -1.59 -13.74 7.14
CA SER A 123 -0.22 -13.33 6.86
C SER A 123 0.44 -12.77 8.11
N MET A 124 1.75 -12.94 8.21
CA MET A 124 2.58 -12.46 9.31
C MET A 124 3.77 -11.66 8.78
N THR A 125 4.16 -10.62 9.47
CA THR A 125 5.44 -9.95 9.26
C THR A 125 6.08 -9.63 10.61
N VAL A 126 7.40 -9.76 10.64
CA VAL A 126 8.22 -9.32 11.77
C VAL A 126 9.24 -8.33 11.23
N ASN A 127 9.03 -7.07 11.55
CA ASN A 127 9.92 -6.00 11.18
C ASN A 127 11.24 -6.09 11.96
N ARG A 128 12.19 -5.20 11.66
CA ARG A 128 13.39 -5.03 12.48
C ARG A 128 13.02 -4.80 13.96
N GLN A 129 13.70 -5.51 14.85
CA GLN A 129 13.55 -5.36 16.29
C GLN A 129 14.77 -4.63 16.90
N PRO A 130 14.65 -3.84 17.95
CA PRO A 130 13.38 -3.48 18.59
C PRO A 130 12.51 -2.61 17.67
N HIS A 131 11.19 -2.78 17.75
CA HIS A 131 10.23 -1.98 16.99
C HIS A 131 9.90 -0.67 17.71
N PHE A 132 9.96 -0.68 19.04
CA PHE A 132 9.73 0.47 19.92
C PHE A 132 10.97 0.78 20.76
N LEU A 133 11.16 2.06 21.11
CA LEU A 133 12.34 2.53 21.86
C LEU A 133 12.52 1.82 23.21
N ASP A 134 11.44 1.60 23.95
CA ASP A 134 11.44 0.99 25.27
C ASP A 134 11.12 -0.51 25.26
N GLN A 135 11.19 -1.15 24.08
CA GLN A 135 10.93 -2.58 23.93
C GLN A 135 12.02 -3.38 24.66
N PRO A 136 11.64 -4.32 25.56
CA PRO A 136 12.60 -5.21 26.21
C PRO A 136 13.38 -6.04 25.17
N ALA A 137 14.64 -6.31 25.44
CA ALA A 137 15.56 -6.97 24.50
C ALA A 137 15.16 -8.42 24.17
N ASP A 138 14.41 -9.07 25.05
CA ASP A 138 13.90 -10.45 24.90
C ASP A 138 12.49 -10.52 24.30
N VAL A 139 11.88 -9.37 23.99
CA VAL A 139 10.54 -9.29 23.38
C VAL A 139 10.64 -9.06 21.88
N ILE A 140 9.82 -9.74 21.10
CA ILE A 140 9.60 -9.43 19.69
C ILE A 140 8.13 -9.07 19.44
N VAL A 141 7.90 -8.22 18.42
CA VAL A 141 6.58 -7.70 18.08
C VAL A 141 6.23 -8.07 16.64
N PRO A 142 5.67 -9.27 16.41
CA PRO A 142 5.06 -9.66 15.15
C PRO A 142 3.75 -8.92 14.89
N TRP A 143 3.41 -8.75 13.62
CA TRP A 143 2.12 -8.30 13.17
C TRP A 143 1.50 -9.34 12.25
N VAL A 144 0.24 -9.68 12.49
CA VAL A 144 -0.53 -10.65 11.71
C VAL A 144 -1.83 -10.02 11.21
N TYR A 145 -2.37 -10.50 10.09
CA TYR A 145 -3.64 -10.04 9.57
C TYR A 145 -4.31 -11.14 8.72
N GLY A 146 -5.64 -11.07 8.60
CA GLY A 146 -6.42 -11.89 7.69
C GLY A 146 -7.05 -11.03 6.59
N LEU A 147 -7.01 -11.52 5.34
CA LEU A 147 -7.65 -10.86 4.19
C LEU A 147 -9.05 -11.39 3.91
N LEU A 148 -9.31 -12.68 4.14
CA LEU A 148 -10.59 -13.35 3.91
C LEU A 148 -11.28 -13.63 5.25
N MET A 149 -11.38 -12.62 6.08
CA MET A 149 -11.73 -12.70 7.49
C MET A 149 -13.22 -13.05 7.77
N ASP A 150 -14.06 -13.02 6.77
CA ASP A 150 -15.50 -13.41 6.83
C ASP A 150 -15.73 -14.93 6.81
N LYS A 151 -14.68 -15.70 6.49
CA LYS A 151 -14.72 -17.16 6.49
C LYS A 151 -14.40 -17.72 7.87
N PRO A 152 -14.98 -18.88 8.24
CA PRO A 152 -14.54 -19.61 9.42
C PRO A 152 -13.07 -20.02 9.29
N GLY A 153 -12.30 -19.85 10.38
CA GLY A 153 -10.91 -20.31 10.45
C GLY A 153 -10.79 -21.83 10.31
N ASP A 154 -9.60 -22.31 10.00
CA ASP A 154 -9.35 -23.74 9.79
C ASP A 154 -9.35 -24.54 11.10
N TYR A 155 -8.95 -23.92 12.19
CA TYR A 155 -8.94 -24.51 13.53
C TYR A 155 -10.03 -23.94 14.43
N VAL A 156 -10.11 -22.63 14.59
CA VAL A 156 -11.03 -21.94 15.50
C VAL A 156 -12.50 -22.03 15.04
N LYS A 157 -12.75 -22.19 13.73
CA LYS A 157 -14.10 -22.36 13.14
C LYS A 157 -15.03 -21.16 13.34
N LYS A 158 -14.46 -19.96 13.51
CA LYS A 158 -15.19 -18.69 13.56
C LYS A 158 -14.62 -17.72 12.51
N PRO A 159 -15.41 -16.75 12.02
CA PRO A 159 -14.87 -15.58 11.32
C PRO A 159 -13.89 -14.82 12.22
N MET A 160 -12.79 -14.28 11.63
CA MET A 160 -11.74 -13.59 12.42
C MET A 160 -12.31 -12.44 13.27
N PRO A 161 -13.26 -11.59 12.80
CA PRO A 161 -13.85 -10.53 13.60
C PRO A 161 -14.66 -10.98 14.82
N GLU A 162 -15.02 -12.27 14.89
CA GLU A 162 -15.73 -12.88 16.02
C GLU A 162 -14.77 -13.56 17.02
N CYS A 163 -13.47 -13.45 16.76
CA CYS A 163 -12.43 -14.08 17.58
C CYS A 163 -11.85 -13.14 18.62
N THR A 164 -11.51 -13.71 19.77
CA THR A 164 -10.65 -13.06 20.75
C THR A 164 -9.18 -13.06 20.26
N GLY A 165 -8.32 -12.29 20.88
CA GLY A 165 -6.90 -12.30 20.56
C GLY A 165 -6.25 -13.68 20.73
N GLU A 166 -6.62 -14.43 21.77
CA GLU A 166 -6.14 -15.80 22.00
C GLU A 166 -6.61 -16.76 20.92
N GLU A 167 -7.83 -16.59 20.38
CA GLU A 167 -8.36 -17.41 19.28
C GLU A 167 -7.61 -17.10 17.97
N ILE A 168 -7.32 -15.83 17.69
CA ILE A 168 -6.48 -15.42 16.53
C ILE A 168 -5.08 -16.03 16.65
N LEU A 169 -4.47 -15.97 17.84
CA LEU A 169 -3.16 -16.57 18.11
C LEU A 169 -3.19 -18.09 17.96
N THR A 170 -4.27 -18.73 18.38
CA THR A 170 -4.47 -20.18 18.25
C THR A 170 -4.54 -20.60 16.78
N GLU A 171 -5.26 -19.87 15.97
CA GLU A 171 -5.31 -20.09 14.51
C GLU A 171 -3.92 -19.94 13.87
N LEU A 172 -3.15 -18.92 14.26
CA LEU A 172 -1.77 -18.76 13.82
C LEU A 172 -0.89 -19.95 14.22
N CYS A 173 -1.01 -20.41 15.48
CA CYS A 173 -0.28 -21.58 15.97
C CYS A 173 -0.62 -22.84 15.20
N TYR A 174 -1.86 -23.03 14.79
CA TYR A 174 -2.27 -24.14 13.93
C TYR A 174 -1.49 -24.13 12.60
N HIS A 175 -1.46 -22.99 11.91
CA HIS A 175 -0.74 -22.85 10.63
C HIS A 175 0.78 -22.96 10.78
N LEU A 176 1.32 -22.65 11.96
CA LEU A 176 2.74 -22.81 12.26
C LEU A 176 3.13 -24.21 12.77
N GLY A 177 2.16 -25.13 12.94
CA GLY A 177 2.39 -26.47 13.50
C GLY A 177 2.72 -26.44 15.00
N LEU A 178 2.20 -25.48 15.74
CA LEU A 178 2.46 -25.26 17.18
C LEU A 178 1.25 -25.57 18.07
N ILE A 179 0.21 -26.23 17.53
CA ILE A 179 -1.05 -26.40 18.26
C ILE A 179 -0.88 -27.19 19.58
N ASP A 180 0.03 -28.15 19.61
CA ASP A 180 0.32 -28.93 20.82
C ASP A 180 1.03 -28.10 21.90
N GLN A 181 1.58 -26.94 21.55
CA GLN A 181 2.32 -26.02 22.43
C GLN A 181 1.57 -24.68 22.59
N VAL A 182 0.31 -24.62 22.15
CA VAL A 182 -0.46 -23.35 22.11
C VAL A 182 -0.60 -22.72 23.51
N GLY A 183 -0.70 -23.53 24.56
CA GLY A 183 -0.80 -23.03 25.93
C GLY A 183 0.44 -22.23 26.37
N ASP A 184 1.63 -22.71 26.03
CA ASP A 184 2.89 -22.03 26.34
C ASP A 184 3.03 -20.74 25.49
N VAL A 185 2.55 -20.75 24.25
CA VAL A 185 2.54 -19.59 23.39
C VAL A 185 1.58 -18.52 23.94
N ILE A 186 0.36 -18.88 24.32
CA ILE A 186 -0.62 -17.95 24.92
C ILE A 186 -0.07 -17.34 26.20
N ALA A 187 0.52 -18.14 27.07
CA ALA A 187 1.09 -17.68 28.35
C ALA A 187 2.24 -16.66 28.17
N ALA A 188 2.92 -16.68 27.01
CA ALA A 188 4.06 -15.83 26.71
C ALA A 188 3.73 -14.66 25.75
N THR A 189 2.49 -14.54 25.26
CA THR A 189 2.12 -13.59 24.21
C THR A 189 0.93 -12.75 24.64
N ILE A 190 1.03 -11.44 24.46
CA ILE A 190 -0.09 -10.51 24.55
C ILE A 190 -0.57 -10.20 23.13
N VAL A 191 -1.87 -10.31 22.90
CA VAL A 191 -2.50 -10.03 21.60
C VAL A 191 -3.36 -8.77 21.68
N ARG A 192 -3.23 -7.92 20.69
CA ARG A 192 -4.09 -6.76 20.50
C ARG A 192 -4.59 -6.75 19.06
N SER A 193 -5.85 -7.12 18.87
CA SER A 193 -6.47 -7.07 17.56
C SER A 193 -7.05 -5.69 17.26
N ALA A 194 -7.12 -5.37 15.97
CA ALA A 194 -7.67 -4.14 15.45
C ALA A 194 -8.52 -4.47 14.22
N LEU A 195 -9.81 -4.30 14.35
CA LEU A 195 -10.79 -4.42 13.28
C LEU A 195 -11.02 -3.04 12.67
N MET A 196 -10.56 -2.84 11.43
CA MET A 196 -10.48 -1.54 10.77
C MET A 196 -11.47 -1.48 9.61
N PRO A 197 -12.61 -0.73 9.74
CA PRO A 197 -13.69 -0.76 8.77
C PRO A 197 -13.35 -0.12 7.42
N TYR A 198 -12.35 0.76 7.38
CA TYR A 198 -11.99 1.54 6.19
C TYR A 198 -10.56 1.31 5.71
N ILE A 199 -9.88 0.27 6.19
CA ILE A 199 -8.44 0.10 5.94
C ILE A 199 -8.08 -0.03 4.46
N THR A 200 -9.00 -0.54 3.64
CA THR A 200 -8.83 -0.64 2.18
C THR A 200 -9.71 0.31 1.39
N ALA A 201 -10.34 1.28 2.04
CA ALA A 201 -11.24 2.24 1.40
C ALA A 201 -10.60 2.96 0.20
N GLN A 202 -9.32 3.27 0.24
CA GLN A 202 -8.60 3.91 -0.85
C GLN A 202 -8.47 3.03 -2.11
N PHE A 203 -8.68 1.72 -2.02
CA PHE A 203 -8.70 0.80 -3.15
C PHE A 203 -10.08 0.61 -3.78
N MET A 204 -11.12 1.19 -3.18
CA MET A 204 -12.48 1.05 -3.72
C MET A 204 -12.56 1.59 -5.15
N PRO A 205 -13.36 0.96 -6.03
CA PRO A 205 -13.52 1.38 -7.41
C PRO A 205 -13.98 2.84 -7.50
N ARG A 206 -13.24 3.66 -8.24
CA ARG A 206 -13.50 5.08 -8.42
C ARG A 206 -13.32 5.54 -9.85
N ALA A 207 -13.94 6.65 -10.18
CA ALA A 207 -13.71 7.39 -11.42
C ALA A 207 -12.95 8.71 -11.11
N GLN A 208 -12.45 9.34 -12.16
CA GLN A 208 -11.91 10.70 -12.06
C GLN A 208 -13.00 11.65 -11.54
N GLY A 209 -12.65 12.49 -10.56
CA GLY A 209 -13.57 13.39 -9.88
C GLY A 209 -14.25 12.80 -8.64
N ASP A 210 -14.02 11.54 -8.30
CA ASP A 210 -14.48 10.97 -7.04
C ASP A 210 -13.63 11.44 -5.85
N ARG A 211 -12.40 11.86 -6.10
CA ARG A 211 -11.52 12.52 -5.12
C ARG A 211 -11.32 13.98 -5.49
N PRO A 212 -11.22 14.90 -4.52
CA PRO A 212 -10.87 16.29 -4.81
C PRO A 212 -9.40 16.42 -5.21
N TRP A 213 -9.07 17.41 -6.02
CA TRP A 213 -7.69 17.83 -6.21
C TRP A 213 -7.12 18.47 -4.92
N ALA A 214 -5.80 18.46 -4.77
CA ALA A 214 -5.13 19.05 -3.62
C ALA A 214 -5.53 20.51 -3.40
N VAL A 215 -5.73 21.28 -4.47
CA VAL A 215 -6.35 22.60 -4.41
C VAL A 215 -7.61 22.55 -5.26
N PRO A 216 -8.81 22.55 -4.64
CA PRO A 216 -10.07 22.52 -5.36
C PRO A 216 -10.21 23.74 -6.28
N THR A 217 -10.93 23.58 -7.39
CA THR A 217 -11.13 24.63 -8.39
C THR A 217 -11.69 25.92 -7.77
N GLY A 218 -11.07 27.06 -8.07
CA GLY A 218 -11.45 28.35 -7.52
C GLY A 218 -11.03 28.62 -6.07
N SER A 219 -10.40 27.66 -5.41
CA SER A 219 -9.86 27.85 -4.06
C SER A 219 -8.57 28.67 -4.09
N THR A 220 -8.47 29.65 -3.19
CA THR A 220 -7.31 30.54 -3.05
C THR A 220 -6.54 30.31 -1.74
N ASN A 221 -7.18 29.69 -0.76
CA ASN A 221 -6.63 29.51 0.58
C ASN A 221 -7.01 28.19 1.26
N LEU A 222 -7.60 27.25 0.51
CA LEU A 222 -7.95 25.92 1.00
C LEU A 222 -7.23 24.84 0.18
N ALA A 223 -6.62 23.86 0.87
CA ALA A 223 -6.12 22.65 0.24
C ALA A 223 -6.59 21.40 1.00
N CYS A 224 -6.91 20.36 0.23
CA CYS A 224 -7.16 19.01 0.71
C CYS A 224 -5.87 18.20 0.69
N LEU A 225 -5.60 17.44 1.75
CA LEU A 225 -4.39 16.66 1.93
C LEU A 225 -4.72 15.20 2.22
N GLY A 226 -3.76 14.32 2.00
CA GLY A 226 -3.84 12.93 2.42
C GLY A 226 -4.14 11.95 1.29
N GLN A 227 -4.46 10.72 1.68
CA GLN A 227 -4.60 9.57 0.78
C GLN A 227 -5.83 9.64 -0.14
N PHE A 228 -6.84 10.39 0.23
CA PHE A 228 -8.08 10.55 -0.54
C PHE A 228 -8.10 11.81 -1.42
N VAL A 229 -6.93 12.32 -1.74
CA VAL A 229 -6.77 13.48 -2.62
C VAL A 229 -6.25 13.02 -3.99
N GLU A 230 -6.79 13.60 -5.07
CA GLU A 230 -6.39 13.27 -6.43
C GLU A 230 -5.04 13.89 -6.78
N THR A 231 -4.19 13.11 -7.40
CA THR A 231 -2.92 13.54 -7.98
C THR A 231 -2.71 12.88 -9.33
N HIS A 232 -1.92 13.51 -10.21
CA HIS A 232 -1.64 12.95 -11.51
C HIS A 232 -0.81 11.67 -11.39
N ASN A 233 -1.25 10.61 -12.08
CA ASN A 233 -0.54 9.33 -12.22
C ASN A 233 -0.27 8.60 -10.90
N ASP A 234 -0.90 9.00 -9.79
CA ASP A 234 -0.77 8.35 -8.50
C ASP A 234 -2.03 7.56 -8.18
N VAL A 235 -1.90 6.26 -8.09
CA VAL A 235 -2.99 5.36 -7.71
C VAL A 235 -2.74 4.69 -6.38
N VAL A 236 -1.55 4.81 -5.84
CA VAL A 236 -1.11 4.14 -4.61
C VAL A 236 -1.12 5.13 -3.45
N PHE A 237 -1.83 4.77 -2.41
CA PHE A 237 -1.93 5.49 -1.15
C PHE A 237 -0.72 5.19 -0.28
N THR A 238 0.36 5.80 -0.49
CA THR A 238 1.55 5.67 0.36
C THR A 238 1.68 6.91 1.26
N LEU A 239 2.53 6.81 2.27
CA LEU A 239 2.96 7.99 3.02
C LEU A 239 3.47 9.07 2.05
N GLU A 240 4.13 8.66 0.98
CA GLU A 240 4.60 9.56 -0.07
C GLU A 240 3.47 10.33 -0.73
N SER A 241 2.33 9.71 -1.06
CA SER A 241 1.18 10.40 -1.66
C SER A 241 0.64 11.49 -0.73
N SER A 242 0.60 11.25 0.57
CA SER A 242 0.21 12.25 1.56
C SER A 242 1.18 13.42 1.61
N VAL A 243 2.49 13.16 1.57
CA VAL A 243 3.53 14.21 1.50
C VAL A 243 3.44 14.96 0.17
N ARG A 244 3.17 14.28 -0.93
CA ARG A 244 3.00 14.87 -2.27
C ARG A 244 1.84 15.85 -2.30
N THR A 245 0.66 15.44 -1.83
CA THR A 245 -0.52 16.31 -1.77
C THR A 245 -0.29 17.52 -0.87
N ALA A 246 0.41 17.35 0.27
CA ALA A 246 0.80 18.44 1.14
C ALA A 246 1.73 19.44 0.43
N ARG A 247 2.75 18.97 -0.30
CA ARG A 247 3.64 19.83 -1.10
C ARG A 247 2.87 20.56 -2.20
N ILE A 248 1.99 19.87 -2.94
CA ILE A 248 1.17 20.50 -3.98
C ILE A 248 0.31 21.61 -3.35
N GLY A 249 -0.41 21.32 -2.27
CA GLY A 249 -1.24 22.29 -1.58
C GLY A 249 -0.46 23.51 -1.11
N VAL A 250 0.63 23.32 -0.39
CA VAL A 250 1.46 24.42 0.16
C VAL A 250 2.10 25.24 -0.96
N TYR A 251 2.70 24.60 -1.98
CA TYR A 251 3.35 25.33 -3.06
C TYR A 251 2.38 26.13 -3.88
N SER A 252 1.19 25.57 -4.17
CA SER A 252 0.15 26.26 -4.90
C SER A 252 -0.40 27.47 -4.13
N LEU A 253 -0.76 27.28 -2.85
CA LEU A 253 -1.36 28.36 -2.04
C LEU A 253 -0.38 29.47 -1.70
N LEU A 254 0.91 29.18 -1.57
CA LEU A 254 1.95 30.17 -1.30
C LEU A 254 2.64 30.71 -2.56
N GLY A 255 2.23 30.27 -3.76
CA GLY A 255 2.85 30.71 -5.02
C GLY A 255 4.33 30.29 -5.14
N ILE A 256 4.74 29.21 -4.48
CA ILE A 256 6.12 28.71 -4.51
C ILE A 256 6.37 28.03 -5.85
N LYS A 257 7.24 28.60 -6.65
CA LYS A 257 7.64 28.06 -7.97
C LYS A 257 8.62 26.90 -7.83
N LYS A 258 8.24 25.85 -7.12
CA LYS A 258 9.02 24.62 -6.94
C LYS A 258 8.21 23.44 -7.44
N GLN A 259 8.80 22.66 -8.32
CA GLN A 259 8.14 21.46 -8.83
C GLN A 259 8.11 20.38 -7.75
N VAL A 260 6.96 19.73 -7.61
CA VAL A 260 6.86 18.47 -6.87
C VAL A 260 7.30 17.37 -7.83
N PRO A 261 8.27 16.52 -7.49
CA PRO A 261 8.73 15.46 -8.37
C PRO A 261 7.60 14.53 -8.79
N ASP A 262 7.55 14.16 -10.06
CA ASP A 262 6.60 13.19 -10.58
C ASP A 262 6.86 11.79 -10.04
N ILE A 263 5.83 10.93 -10.12
CA ILE A 263 5.96 9.52 -9.79
C ILE A 263 6.69 8.83 -10.94
N TYR A 264 7.60 7.93 -10.59
CA TYR A 264 8.27 7.11 -11.58
C TYR A 264 7.25 6.25 -12.35
N PRO A 265 7.14 6.39 -13.67
CA PRO A 265 6.12 5.71 -14.46
C PRO A 265 6.53 4.24 -14.75
N GLY A 266 6.73 3.45 -13.70
CA GLY A 266 7.25 2.09 -13.78
C GLY A 266 6.41 1.14 -14.64
N GLN A 267 5.11 1.39 -14.78
CA GLN A 267 4.20 0.65 -15.65
C GLN A 267 4.55 0.78 -17.14
N TYR A 268 5.29 1.81 -17.53
CA TYR A 268 5.75 2.02 -18.89
C TYR A 268 7.23 1.64 -19.10
N ASP A 269 7.93 1.23 -18.03
CA ASP A 269 9.32 0.79 -18.14
C ASP A 269 9.39 -0.69 -18.47
N ILE A 270 9.73 -1.00 -19.73
CA ILE A 270 9.84 -2.37 -20.23
C ILE A 270 10.79 -3.24 -19.38
N ARG A 271 11.84 -2.65 -18.82
CA ARG A 271 12.79 -3.38 -17.95
C ARG A 271 12.11 -3.87 -16.68
N ARG A 272 11.23 -3.03 -16.11
CA ARG A 272 10.45 -3.39 -14.93
C ARG A 272 9.43 -4.47 -15.24
N LEU A 273 8.78 -4.39 -16.40
CA LEU A 273 7.84 -5.41 -16.84
C LEU A 273 8.54 -6.75 -17.08
N LEU A 274 9.68 -6.75 -17.76
CA LEU A 274 10.47 -7.96 -18.00
C LEU A 274 11.00 -8.56 -16.69
N ARG A 275 11.46 -7.72 -15.76
CA ARG A 275 11.89 -8.18 -14.44
C ARG A 275 10.73 -8.77 -13.64
N ALA A 276 9.56 -8.13 -13.63
CA ALA A 276 8.37 -8.66 -12.98
C ALA A 276 7.96 -10.03 -13.57
N THR A 277 7.99 -10.16 -14.91
CA THR A 277 7.71 -11.44 -15.60
C THR A 277 8.70 -12.53 -15.17
N ARG A 278 9.98 -12.19 -15.04
CA ARG A 278 11.00 -13.12 -14.59
C ARG A 278 10.77 -13.53 -13.13
N THR A 279 10.49 -12.58 -12.24
CA THR A 279 10.18 -12.88 -10.83
C THR A 279 8.95 -13.77 -10.70
N LEU A 280 7.89 -13.51 -11.49
CA LEU A 280 6.71 -14.39 -11.55
C LEU A 280 7.02 -15.82 -12.05
N ASN A 281 8.10 -15.98 -12.79
CA ASN A 281 8.59 -17.27 -13.27
C ASN A 281 9.72 -17.82 -12.38
N ASN A 282 9.70 -17.57 -11.08
CA ASN A 282 10.69 -18.00 -10.08
C ASN A 282 12.14 -17.62 -10.44
N ASP A 283 12.34 -16.44 -11.00
CA ASP A 283 13.59 -15.92 -11.54
C ASP A 283 14.22 -16.75 -12.68
N GLU A 284 13.47 -17.72 -13.21
CA GLU A 284 13.84 -18.42 -14.43
C GLU A 284 13.59 -17.55 -15.67
N ALA A 285 14.32 -17.85 -16.73
CA ALA A 285 14.12 -17.19 -18.01
C ALA A 285 12.68 -17.44 -18.52
N PHE A 286 11.99 -16.40 -18.94
CA PHE A 286 10.67 -16.56 -19.54
C PHE A 286 10.76 -17.09 -20.97
N LEU A 287 9.69 -17.70 -21.45
CA LEU A 287 9.63 -18.26 -22.80
C LEU A 287 9.94 -17.17 -23.85
N GLY A 288 11.01 -17.37 -24.63
CA GLY A 288 11.50 -16.43 -25.64
C GLY A 288 12.56 -15.42 -25.15
N GLU A 289 12.93 -15.40 -23.86
CA GLU A 289 13.98 -14.50 -23.34
C GLU A 289 15.32 -14.72 -24.05
N GLY A 290 15.71 -15.98 -24.28
CA GLY A 290 16.95 -16.31 -24.99
C GLY A 290 16.96 -15.81 -26.44
N LEU A 291 15.81 -15.84 -27.12
CA LEU A 291 15.67 -15.27 -28.46
C LEU A 291 15.75 -13.75 -28.42
N LEU A 292 15.08 -13.12 -27.43
CA LEU A 292 15.11 -11.68 -27.25
C LEU A 292 16.53 -11.18 -26.91
N ARG A 293 17.26 -11.87 -26.04
CA ARG A 293 18.68 -11.56 -25.73
C ARG A 293 19.54 -11.63 -26.99
N ARG A 294 19.42 -12.68 -27.76
CA ARG A 294 20.18 -12.88 -29.00
C ARG A 294 19.85 -11.83 -30.06
N PHE A 295 18.61 -11.34 -30.07
CA PHE A 295 18.17 -10.28 -30.97
C PHE A 295 18.66 -8.89 -30.54
N LEU A 296 18.83 -8.68 -29.25
CA LEU A 296 19.28 -7.42 -28.66
C LEU A 296 20.80 -7.34 -28.47
N GLU A 297 21.49 -8.48 -28.54
CA GLU A 297 22.95 -8.61 -28.39
C GLU A 297 23.67 -7.69 -29.39
N GLY A 298 24.62 -6.88 -28.92
CA GLY A 298 25.33 -5.90 -29.72
C GLY A 298 24.51 -4.66 -30.08
N THR A 299 23.23 -4.58 -29.68
CA THR A 299 22.43 -3.37 -29.88
C THR A 299 22.44 -2.50 -28.63
N TYR A 300 22.09 -1.22 -28.79
CA TYR A 300 21.89 -0.29 -27.67
C TYR A 300 20.80 -0.74 -26.64
N LEU A 301 19.95 -1.68 -27.06
CA LEU A 301 18.86 -2.23 -26.25
C LEU A 301 19.27 -3.48 -25.44
N GLU A 302 20.52 -3.95 -25.59
CA GLU A 302 21.02 -5.11 -24.86
C GLU A 302 20.86 -4.95 -23.33
N ASN A 303 21.10 -3.74 -22.82
CA ASN A 303 20.95 -3.40 -21.41
C ASN A 303 19.49 -3.22 -20.93
N ILE A 304 18.50 -3.39 -21.79
CA ILE A 304 17.08 -3.36 -21.39
C ILE A 304 16.69 -4.65 -20.66
N LEU A 305 17.34 -5.77 -20.96
CA LEU A 305 17.09 -7.03 -20.27
C LEU A 305 17.80 -7.03 -18.91
N PRO A 306 17.10 -7.31 -17.82
CA PRO A 306 17.71 -7.37 -16.51
C PRO A 306 18.77 -8.47 -16.47
N LEU A 307 20.00 -8.08 -16.17
CA LEU A 307 21.17 -8.99 -16.11
C LEU A 307 21.35 -9.64 -14.72
N GLY A 308 20.68 -9.14 -13.68
CA GLY A 308 20.83 -9.66 -12.33
C GLY A 308 19.89 -9.01 -11.30
N PRO A 309 19.87 -9.50 -10.06
CA PRO A 309 19.02 -8.95 -9.00
C PRO A 309 19.43 -7.54 -8.51
N ASP A 310 20.63 -7.06 -8.84
CA ASP A 310 21.24 -5.88 -8.22
C ASP A 310 21.36 -4.64 -9.12
N GLU A 311 20.86 -4.66 -10.36
CA GLU A 311 20.93 -3.47 -11.21
C GLU A 311 19.90 -2.42 -10.80
N THR A 312 20.36 -1.31 -10.24
CA THR A 312 19.55 -0.15 -9.92
C THR A 312 19.23 0.67 -11.18
N PRO A 313 18.09 1.38 -11.23
CA PRO A 313 17.66 2.17 -12.38
C PRO A 313 18.59 3.36 -12.73
N ASP A 314 19.58 3.66 -11.91
CA ASP A 314 20.45 4.82 -12.06
C ASP A 314 21.44 4.70 -13.23
N ASP A 315 21.74 3.49 -13.69
CA ASP A 315 22.75 3.24 -14.72
C ASP A 315 22.31 3.62 -16.15
N LEU A 316 21.04 4.05 -16.30
CA LEU A 316 20.46 4.42 -17.60
C LEU A 316 19.99 5.87 -17.70
N LYS A 317 20.44 6.74 -16.78
CA LYS A 317 20.18 8.18 -16.88
C LYS A 317 20.95 8.77 -18.07
N GLY A 318 20.23 9.21 -19.09
CA GLY A 318 20.79 10.12 -20.08
C GLY A 318 20.64 9.79 -21.56
N THR A 319 19.67 9.00 -21.97
CA THR A 319 19.46 8.75 -23.41
C THR A 319 18.09 9.23 -23.88
N GLY A 320 18.05 10.38 -24.53
CA GLY A 320 16.82 10.98 -25.08
C GLY A 320 16.00 10.06 -26.03
N MET A 321 16.61 8.98 -26.54
CA MET A 321 15.95 7.96 -27.33
C MET A 321 15.05 7.04 -26.47
N PHE A 322 15.39 6.86 -25.20
CA PHE A 322 14.64 6.05 -24.25
C PHE A 322 13.34 6.77 -23.82
N GLU A 323 13.42 8.07 -23.58
CA GLU A 323 12.23 8.88 -23.27
C GLU A 323 11.22 8.91 -24.45
N GLN A 324 11.73 8.94 -25.67
CA GLN A 324 10.89 8.88 -26.86
C GLN A 324 10.18 7.52 -27.01
N GLN A 325 10.85 6.41 -26.66
CA GLN A 325 10.24 5.09 -26.65
C GLN A 325 9.23 4.92 -25.50
N LEU A 326 9.47 5.48 -24.33
CA LEU A 326 8.49 5.53 -23.24
C LEU A 326 7.23 6.31 -23.65
N THR A 327 7.39 7.44 -24.31
CA THR A 327 6.27 8.23 -24.82
C THR A 327 5.44 7.43 -25.83
N ASN A 328 6.11 6.68 -26.71
CA ASN A 328 5.45 5.84 -27.70
C ASN A 328 4.69 4.65 -27.06
N LEU A 329 5.30 3.99 -26.07
CA LEU A 329 4.64 2.93 -25.29
C LEU A 329 3.46 3.45 -24.48
N ARG A 330 3.59 4.62 -23.88
CA ARG A 330 2.52 5.30 -23.18
C ARG A 330 1.31 5.56 -24.09
N GLY A 331 1.56 6.07 -25.29
CA GLY A 331 0.53 6.30 -26.29
C GLY A 331 -0.21 5.01 -26.71
N LEU A 332 0.47 3.87 -26.70
CA LEU A 332 -0.12 2.55 -26.97
C LEU A 332 -1.02 2.06 -25.83
N VAL A 333 -0.54 2.19 -24.59
CA VAL A 333 -1.28 1.75 -23.40
C VAL A 333 -2.51 2.63 -23.15
N GLU A 334 -2.41 3.92 -23.42
CA GLU A 334 -3.52 4.87 -23.31
C GLU A 334 -4.53 4.79 -24.49
N GLY A 335 -4.32 3.84 -25.43
CA GLY A 335 -5.22 3.63 -26.58
C GLY A 335 -5.16 4.75 -27.63
N ASN A 336 -4.18 5.64 -27.55
CA ASN A 336 -4.01 6.78 -28.46
C ASN A 336 -3.40 6.37 -29.82
N HIS A 337 -2.89 5.12 -29.92
CA HIS A 337 -2.24 4.61 -31.13
C HIS A 337 -2.70 3.19 -31.45
N SER A 338 -2.82 2.90 -32.76
CA SER A 338 -3.20 1.57 -33.24
C SER A 338 -2.00 0.59 -33.18
N LEU A 339 -2.32 -0.70 -33.15
CA LEU A 339 -1.32 -1.78 -33.26
C LEU A 339 -0.46 -1.67 -34.55
N GLU A 340 -1.04 -1.16 -35.64
CA GLU A 340 -0.32 -0.90 -36.91
C GLU A 340 0.70 0.23 -36.77
N THR A 341 0.37 1.28 -36.02
CA THR A 341 1.30 2.37 -35.70
C THR A 341 2.47 1.87 -34.89
N ALA A 342 2.22 0.96 -33.91
CA ALA A 342 3.27 0.31 -33.11
C ALA A 342 4.20 -0.56 -33.95
N LYS A 343 3.66 -1.34 -34.86
CA LYS A 343 4.45 -2.12 -35.84
C LYS A 343 5.31 -1.22 -36.72
N GLY A 344 4.77 -0.08 -37.15
CA GLY A 344 5.51 0.91 -37.95
C GLY A 344 6.70 1.50 -37.20
N TRP A 345 6.54 1.81 -35.92
CA TRP A 345 7.63 2.30 -35.06
C TRP A 345 8.71 1.25 -34.79
N LEU A 346 8.31 0.00 -34.51
CA LEU A 346 9.23 -1.11 -34.36
C LEU A 346 10.05 -1.34 -35.64
N GLN A 347 9.39 -1.34 -36.78
CA GLN A 347 10.05 -1.49 -38.09
C GLN A 347 10.99 -0.32 -38.39
N GLY A 348 10.59 0.91 -38.02
CA GLY A 348 11.42 2.10 -38.15
C GLY A 348 12.68 2.04 -37.27
N ALA A 349 12.53 1.58 -36.03
CA ALA A 349 13.64 1.36 -35.09
C ALA A 349 14.61 0.29 -35.62
N ILE A 350 14.09 -0.84 -36.09
CA ILE A 350 14.88 -1.93 -36.72
C ILE A 350 15.66 -1.41 -37.93
N ASN A 351 15.01 -0.62 -38.80
CA ASN A 351 15.64 -0.10 -40.01
C ASN A 351 16.71 0.98 -39.66
N SER A 352 16.54 1.76 -38.61
CA SER A 352 17.53 2.71 -38.14
C SER A 352 18.77 2.06 -37.54
N LEU A 353 18.60 0.91 -36.92
CA LEU A 353 19.69 0.09 -36.38
C LEU A 353 20.50 -0.59 -37.51
N ARG A 354 19.84 -1.04 -38.59
CA ARG A 354 20.49 -1.65 -39.78
C ARG A 354 21.26 -0.67 -40.66
N LYS A 355 21.05 0.62 -40.52
CA LYS A 355 21.74 1.67 -41.30
C LYS A 355 23.03 2.18 -40.62
N ARG A 356 23.44 1.62 -39.52
CA ARG A 356 24.66 2.01 -38.77
C ARG A 356 25.78 0.98 -38.89
N ASP A 357 25.57 -0.07 -39.64
CA ASP A 357 26.61 -0.97 -40.20
C ASP A 357 26.94 -0.51 -41.64
#